data_732c16ebe329f69a61af71ebeeba3084
#
_entry.id   732c16ebe329f69a61af71ebeeba3084
#
_cell.length_a   1.000
_cell.length_b   1.000
_cell.length_c   1.000
_cell.angle_alpha   90.00
_cell.angle_beta   90.00
_cell.angle_gamma   90.00
#
_symmetry.space_group_name_H-M   'P 1'
#
loop_
_entity.id
_entity.type
_entity.pdbx_description
1 polymer ?
#
loop_
_entity_poly.entity_id
_entity_poly.type
_entity_poly.pdbx_seq_one_letter_code
_entity_poly.pdbx_strand_id
1 'polypeptide(L)'
;MDRPTLLKTLQLDSFIALDFETTGLQPEVDRVIEVAAILFKNGEPIDRYTTLVNPGIPIPELIEEITGITNNMVADAPSESSIIDEFFQFIGDIPIVAHNTPFDLAYLEAMANRHDKELPDRKYYDTLTLSRGMLFFQPAHNLSAVSDYFSLSTEGAHRAESDTENCGQIFVELIEEASSYSLDLISRIVALLKPFKVHNKELFINLANALTQTGDLKNALTESKIQKPTNINVFIHEGKKDISNRNSTEVFGPDGNLDQSYEAYEDRPNQAYFSQFVDDILTSPGGIGIAEAGTGLGKSMAYLFPAIKYNLTHPDDGPVIVSCYTKHLQDQ
;
A
#
# COMPACT_ATOMS: atom_id res chain seq x y z
N MET A 1 10.87 -14.17 20.89
CA MET A 1 10.19 -15.25 20.14
C MET A 1 10.95 -15.38 18.84
N ASP A 2 11.28 -16.60 18.40
CA ASP A 2 11.89 -16.77 17.08
C ASP A 2 10.83 -16.68 15.96
N ARG A 3 11.30 -16.46 14.73
CA ARG A 3 10.44 -16.31 13.53
C ARG A 3 9.44 -17.48 13.34
N PRO A 4 9.86 -18.77 13.41
CA PRO A 4 8.93 -19.88 13.28
C PRO A 4 7.80 -19.89 14.31
N THR A 5 8.14 -19.59 15.58
CA THR A 5 7.16 -19.52 16.67
C THR A 5 6.19 -18.35 16.48
N LEU A 6 6.68 -17.18 16.03
CA LEU A 6 5.85 -16.03 15.70
C LEU A 6 4.85 -16.37 14.60
N LEU A 7 5.33 -16.87 13.46
CA LEU A 7 4.49 -17.22 12.31
C LEU A 7 3.45 -18.27 12.68
N LYS A 8 3.82 -19.30 13.44
CA LYS A 8 2.88 -20.32 13.93
C LYS A 8 1.81 -19.72 14.85
N THR A 9 2.19 -18.81 15.74
CA THR A 9 1.23 -18.12 16.64
C THR A 9 0.22 -17.29 15.85
N LEU A 10 0.65 -16.71 14.73
CA LEU A 10 -0.19 -15.93 13.83
C LEU A 10 -0.97 -16.78 12.81
N GLN A 11 -0.80 -18.11 12.81
CA GLN A 11 -1.37 -19.03 11.81
C GLN A 11 -0.86 -18.75 10.39
N LEU A 12 0.41 -18.37 10.28
CA LEU A 12 1.13 -18.02 9.05
C LEU A 12 2.42 -18.81 8.91
N ASP A 13 2.51 -19.96 9.59
CA ASP A 13 3.66 -20.87 9.46
C ASP A 13 3.77 -21.51 8.07
N SER A 14 2.69 -21.46 7.28
CA SER A 14 2.70 -21.78 5.86
C SER A 14 1.81 -20.81 5.08
N PHE A 15 2.31 -20.30 3.96
CA PHE A 15 1.54 -19.45 3.03
C PHE A 15 2.12 -19.56 1.61
N ILE A 16 1.33 -19.20 0.61
CA ILE A 16 1.77 -19.05 -0.79
C ILE A 16 2.03 -17.58 -1.06
N ALA A 17 3.22 -17.21 -1.51
CA ALA A 17 3.43 -15.98 -2.24
C ALA A 17 3.03 -16.20 -3.70
N LEU A 18 2.30 -15.26 -4.31
CA LEU A 18 1.71 -15.37 -5.64
C LEU A 18 1.96 -14.10 -6.44
N ASP A 19 2.28 -14.26 -7.71
CA ASP A 19 2.39 -13.18 -8.68
C ASP A 19 2.00 -13.67 -10.08
N PHE A 20 1.31 -12.81 -10.85
CA PHE A 20 0.90 -13.07 -12.22
C PHE A 20 1.42 -11.98 -13.15
N GLU A 21 2.05 -12.41 -14.25
CA GLU A 21 2.20 -11.55 -15.41
C GLU A 21 1.04 -11.79 -16.38
N THR A 22 0.53 -10.72 -16.98
CA THR A 22 -0.75 -10.74 -17.71
C THR A 22 -0.69 -9.92 -19.00
N THR A 23 -1.61 -10.17 -19.95
CA THR A 23 -1.70 -9.39 -21.19
C THR A 23 -2.28 -7.98 -21.01
N GLY A 24 -2.76 -7.63 -19.81
CA GLY A 24 -3.36 -6.33 -19.50
C GLY A 24 -3.91 -6.28 -18.09
N LEU A 25 -4.90 -5.40 -17.83
CA LEU A 25 -5.42 -5.11 -16.49
C LEU A 25 -6.86 -5.58 -16.26
N GLN A 26 -7.50 -6.21 -17.25
CA GLN A 26 -8.92 -6.59 -17.20
C GLN A 26 -9.07 -8.13 -17.21
N PRO A 27 -9.23 -8.79 -16.07
CA PRO A 27 -9.23 -10.25 -15.94
C PRO A 27 -10.29 -10.97 -16.80
N GLU A 28 -11.36 -10.29 -17.16
CA GLU A 28 -12.44 -10.83 -18.00
C GLU A 28 -11.98 -11.05 -19.44
N VAL A 29 -11.11 -10.17 -19.97
CA VAL A 29 -10.66 -10.18 -21.37
C VAL A 29 -9.19 -10.49 -21.51
N ASP A 30 -8.37 -10.06 -20.55
CA ASP A 30 -6.94 -10.33 -20.52
C ASP A 30 -6.63 -11.73 -19.96
N ARG A 31 -5.41 -12.20 -20.18
CA ARG A 31 -4.99 -13.54 -19.84
C ARG A 31 -3.65 -13.52 -19.10
N VAL A 32 -3.46 -14.51 -18.26
CA VAL A 32 -2.17 -14.78 -17.60
C VAL A 32 -1.17 -15.27 -18.64
N ILE A 33 0.06 -14.77 -18.57
CA ILE A 33 1.19 -15.15 -19.43
C ILE A 33 2.36 -15.78 -18.65
N GLU A 34 2.46 -15.52 -17.35
CA GLU A 34 3.34 -16.22 -16.41
C GLU A 34 2.63 -16.38 -15.06
N VAL A 35 2.82 -17.52 -14.44
CA VAL A 35 2.37 -17.84 -13.08
C VAL A 35 3.60 -18.08 -12.24
N ALA A 36 3.71 -17.43 -11.11
CA ALA A 36 4.67 -17.79 -10.07
C ALA A 36 3.97 -17.92 -8.72
N ALA A 37 4.15 -19.08 -8.10
CA ALA A 37 3.65 -19.36 -6.76
C ALA A 37 4.77 -20.03 -5.96
N ILE A 38 5.07 -19.49 -4.77
CA ILE A 38 6.13 -20.02 -3.90
C ILE A 38 5.54 -20.37 -2.55
N LEU A 39 5.72 -21.60 -2.13
CA LEU A 39 5.34 -22.06 -0.82
C LEU A 39 6.39 -21.65 0.21
N PHE A 40 5.99 -20.82 1.14
CA PHE A 40 6.77 -20.47 2.31
C PHE A 40 6.37 -21.34 3.50
N LYS A 41 7.38 -21.78 4.27
CA LYS A 41 7.19 -22.48 5.54
C LYS A 41 8.15 -21.94 6.58
N ASN A 42 7.60 -21.52 7.73
CA ASN A 42 8.37 -20.90 8.82
C ASN A 42 9.20 -19.68 8.38
N GLY A 43 8.74 -18.98 7.33
CA GLY A 43 9.37 -17.80 6.77
C GLY A 43 10.42 -18.06 5.68
N GLU A 44 10.61 -19.31 5.27
CA GLU A 44 11.58 -19.69 4.22
C GLU A 44 10.84 -20.27 3.00
N PRO A 45 11.29 -19.96 1.76
CA PRO A 45 10.74 -20.58 0.55
C PRO A 45 11.17 -22.04 0.48
N ILE A 46 10.21 -22.97 0.31
CA ILE A 46 10.49 -24.41 0.34
C ILE A 46 10.08 -25.15 -0.94
N ASP A 47 9.15 -24.58 -1.71
CA ASP A 47 8.68 -25.19 -2.96
C ASP A 47 8.18 -24.11 -3.93
N ARG A 48 8.19 -24.39 -5.23
CA ARG A 48 7.91 -23.40 -6.29
C ARG A 48 7.10 -24.01 -7.41
N TYR A 49 6.15 -23.25 -7.90
CA TYR A 49 5.43 -23.50 -9.14
C TYR A 49 5.58 -22.27 -10.03
N THR A 50 6.34 -22.39 -11.09
CA THR A 50 6.55 -21.29 -12.04
C THR A 50 6.42 -21.81 -13.47
N THR A 51 5.59 -21.13 -14.27
CA THR A 51 5.41 -21.51 -15.67
C THR A 51 4.97 -20.31 -16.52
N LEU A 52 5.51 -20.22 -17.74
CA LEU A 52 4.90 -19.41 -18.78
C LEU A 52 3.58 -20.05 -19.20
N VAL A 53 2.63 -19.23 -19.62
CA VAL A 53 1.31 -19.67 -20.08
C VAL A 53 1.02 -19.09 -21.45
N ASN A 54 0.57 -19.92 -22.38
CA ASN A 54 0.09 -19.47 -23.65
C ASN A 54 -1.30 -18.84 -23.48
N PRO A 55 -1.45 -17.50 -23.64
CA PRO A 55 -2.72 -16.82 -23.41
C PRO A 55 -3.78 -17.10 -24.49
N GLY A 56 -3.40 -17.68 -25.62
CA GLY A 56 -4.28 -17.86 -26.78
C GLY A 56 -4.68 -16.58 -27.51
N ILE A 57 -4.15 -15.43 -27.07
CA ILE A 57 -4.31 -14.10 -27.65
C ILE A 57 -2.94 -13.42 -27.76
N PRO A 58 -2.76 -12.46 -28.70
CA PRO A 58 -1.50 -11.73 -28.79
C PRO A 58 -1.20 -10.92 -27.51
N ILE A 59 0.06 -10.94 -27.08
CA ILE A 59 0.57 -10.07 -26.03
C ILE A 59 0.79 -8.68 -26.65
N PRO A 60 0.21 -7.61 -26.10
CA PRO A 60 0.44 -6.25 -26.56
C PRO A 60 1.90 -5.84 -26.43
N GLU A 61 2.42 -5.04 -27.37
CA GLU A 61 3.82 -4.57 -27.37
C GLU A 61 4.24 -3.89 -26.06
N LEU A 62 3.35 -3.06 -25.50
CA LEU A 62 3.58 -2.42 -24.20
C LEU A 62 3.80 -3.45 -23.06
N ILE A 63 3.07 -4.55 -23.08
CA ILE A 63 3.21 -5.61 -22.07
C ILE A 63 4.53 -6.37 -22.29
N GLU A 64 4.90 -6.66 -23.54
CA GLU A 64 6.21 -7.24 -23.83
C GLU A 64 7.37 -6.36 -23.33
N GLU A 65 7.25 -5.03 -23.46
CA GLU A 65 8.23 -4.07 -22.93
C GLU A 65 8.30 -4.07 -21.40
N ILE A 66 7.15 -4.17 -20.71
CA ILE A 66 7.08 -4.14 -19.24
C ILE A 66 7.57 -5.45 -18.63
N THR A 67 7.07 -6.59 -19.14
CA THR A 67 7.31 -7.92 -18.54
C THR A 67 8.54 -8.63 -19.11
N GLY A 68 8.98 -8.22 -20.30
CA GLY A 68 10.00 -8.92 -21.08
C GLY A 68 9.50 -10.25 -21.69
N ILE A 69 8.22 -10.62 -21.51
CA ILE A 69 7.63 -11.85 -22.03
C ILE A 69 7.06 -11.57 -23.42
N THR A 70 7.64 -12.20 -24.42
CA THR A 70 7.23 -12.01 -25.81
C THR A 70 6.25 -13.07 -26.29
N ASN A 71 5.52 -12.78 -27.37
CA ASN A 71 4.63 -13.72 -28.04
C ASN A 71 5.38 -15.03 -28.44
N ASN A 72 6.66 -14.94 -28.81
CA ASN A 72 7.47 -16.10 -29.16
C ASN A 72 7.77 -16.99 -27.94
N MET A 73 7.97 -16.40 -26.76
CA MET A 73 8.26 -17.15 -25.54
C MET A 73 7.08 -18.00 -25.07
N VAL A 74 5.87 -17.52 -25.28
CA VAL A 74 4.65 -18.22 -24.85
C VAL A 74 4.04 -19.11 -25.94
N ALA A 75 4.56 -19.09 -27.17
CA ALA A 75 3.97 -19.81 -28.30
C ALA A 75 3.83 -21.33 -28.05
N ASP A 76 4.86 -21.94 -27.45
CA ASP A 76 4.91 -23.35 -27.12
C ASP A 76 4.66 -23.63 -25.63
N ALA A 77 4.29 -22.59 -24.84
CA ALA A 77 3.95 -22.74 -23.44
C ALA A 77 2.60 -23.47 -23.25
N PRO A 78 2.39 -24.15 -22.13
CA PRO A 78 1.11 -24.78 -21.83
C PRO A 78 -0.03 -23.75 -21.78
N SER A 79 -1.23 -24.16 -22.19
CA SER A 79 -2.42 -23.35 -22.05
C SER A 79 -2.87 -23.24 -20.59
N GLU A 80 -3.66 -22.21 -20.26
CA GLU A 80 -4.28 -22.07 -18.94
C GLU A 80 -5.03 -23.32 -18.50
N SER A 81 -5.80 -23.95 -19.43
CA SER A 81 -6.52 -25.20 -19.18
C SER A 81 -5.62 -26.41 -18.87
N SER A 82 -4.37 -26.39 -19.33
CA SER A 82 -3.41 -27.46 -19.07
C SER A 82 -2.78 -27.40 -17.70
N ILE A 83 -2.65 -26.20 -17.14
CA ILE A 83 -1.94 -25.96 -15.88
C ILE A 83 -2.87 -25.84 -14.67
N ILE A 84 -4.17 -25.53 -14.90
CA ILE A 84 -5.08 -25.10 -13.85
C ILE A 84 -5.21 -26.12 -12.70
N ASP A 85 -5.27 -27.41 -12.99
CA ASP A 85 -5.42 -28.45 -11.98
C ASP A 85 -4.17 -28.58 -11.10
N GLU A 86 -3.01 -28.60 -11.71
CA GLU A 86 -1.72 -28.68 -11.01
C GLU A 86 -1.45 -27.42 -10.19
N PHE A 87 -1.70 -26.25 -10.77
CA PHE A 87 -1.55 -24.98 -10.10
C PHE A 87 -2.47 -24.86 -8.88
N PHE A 88 -3.76 -25.22 -9.02
CA PHE A 88 -4.71 -25.16 -7.90
C PHE A 88 -4.40 -26.19 -6.83
N GLN A 89 -3.89 -27.35 -7.21
CA GLN A 89 -3.37 -28.35 -6.26
C GLN A 89 -2.16 -27.80 -5.49
N PHE A 90 -1.25 -27.07 -6.17
CA PHE A 90 -0.08 -26.48 -5.54
C PHE A 90 -0.45 -25.41 -4.51
N ILE A 91 -1.33 -24.47 -4.87
CA ILE A 91 -1.74 -23.38 -3.94
C ILE A 91 -2.65 -23.89 -2.81
N GLY A 92 -3.27 -25.06 -2.94
CA GLY A 92 -4.09 -25.71 -1.90
C GLY A 92 -5.16 -24.77 -1.32
N ASP A 93 -5.31 -24.78 0.01
CA ASP A 93 -6.26 -23.96 0.79
C ASP A 93 -5.58 -23.01 1.79
N ILE A 94 -4.25 -22.93 1.76
CA ILE A 94 -3.47 -22.11 2.68
C ILE A 94 -3.51 -20.61 2.29
N PRO A 95 -3.13 -19.70 3.20
CA PRO A 95 -3.14 -18.26 2.92
C PRO A 95 -2.33 -17.87 1.68
N ILE A 96 -2.81 -16.88 0.94
CA ILE A 96 -2.11 -16.28 -0.19
C ILE A 96 -1.63 -14.87 0.16
N VAL A 97 -0.42 -14.55 -0.27
CA VAL A 97 0.24 -13.25 -0.14
C VAL A 97 0.61 -12.75 -1.54
N ALA A 98 0.28 -11.51 -1.86
CA ALA A 98 0.71 -10.87 -3.10
C ALA A 98 1.08 -9.39 -2.85
N HIS A 99 1.73 -8.76 -3.83
CA HIS A 99 2.03 -7.34 -3.77
C HIS A 99 1.04 -6.56 -4.64
N ASN A 100 -0.01 -6.01 -4.04
CA ASN A 100 -1.26 -5.55 -4.65
C ASN A 100 -2.25 -6.70 -4.91
N THR A 101 -2.49 -7.47 -3.88
CA THR A 101 -3.35 -8.68 -3.87
C THR A 101 -4.68 -8.56 -4.64
N PRO A 102 -5.40 -7.40 -4.67
CA PRO A 102 -6.61 -7.30 -5.47
C PRO A 102 -6.41 -7.59 -6.96
N PHE A 103 -5.23 -7.31 -7.52
CA PHE A 103 -4.91 -7.61 -8.90
C PHE A 103 -4.78 -9.12 -9.13
N ASP A 104 -3.92 -9.78 -8.37
CA ASP A 104 -3.68 -11.22 -8.52
C ASP A 104 -4.93 -12.04 -8.19
N LEU A 105 -5.67 -11.63 -7.16
CA LEU A 105 -6.91 -12.29 -6.78
C LEU A 105 -7.96 -12.21 -7.90
N ALA A 106 -8.08 -11.06 -8.58
CA ALA A 106 -9.02 -10.92 -9.69
C ALA A 106 -8.68 -11.87 -10.86
N TYR A 107 -7.39 -12.06 -11.16
CA TYR A 107 -6.96 -13.04 -12.16
C TYR A 107 -7.15 -14.48 -11.69
N LEU A 108 -6.85 -14.79 -10.44
CA LEU A 108 -7.07 -16.11 -9.85
C LEU A 108 -8.57 -16.50 -9.90
N GLU A 109 -9.46 -15.57 -9.55
CA GLU A 109 -10.92 -15.74 -9.64
C GLU A 109 -11.37 -15.90 -11.09
N ALA A 110 -10.84 -15.12 -12.02
CA ALA A 110 -11.16 -15.24 -13.44
C ALA A 110 -10.70 -16.59 -14.03
N MET A 111 -9.49 -17.07 -13.66
CA MET A 111 -9.02 -18.41 -14.03
C MET A 111 -9.94 -19.50 -13.48
N ALA A 112 -10.30 -19.42 -12.20
CA ALA A 112 -11.22 -20.38 -11.57
C ALA A 112 -12.57 -20.42 -12.31
N ASN A 113 -13.16 -19.25 -12.57
CA ASN A 113 -14.45 -19.15 -13.26
C ASN A 113 -14.40 -19.69 -14.71
N ARG A 114 -13.30 -19.42 -15.46
CA ARG A 114 -13.14 -19.92 -16.83
C ARG A 114 -13.07 -21.45 -16.91
N HIS A 115 -12.63 -22.10 -15.84
CA HIS A 115 -12.41 -23.56 -15.79
C HIS A 115 -13.35 -24.28 -14.82
N ASP A 116 -14.44 -23.64 -14.41
CA ASP A 116 -15.44 -24.21 -13.48
C ASP A 116 -14.79 -24.75 -12.18
N LYS A 117 -13.79 -24.04 -11.65
CA LYS A 117 -13.12 -24.38 -10.39
C LYS A 117 -13.67 -23.51 -9.26
N GLU A 118 -13.75 -24.11 -8.07
CA GLU A 118 -14.06 -23.38 -6.85
C GLU A 118 -12.77 -23.01 -6.12
N LEU A 119 -12.66 -21.74 -5.69
CA LEU A 119 -11.60 -21.32 -4.79
C LEU A 119 -12.03 -21.60 -3.35
N PRO A 120 -11.22 -22.28 -2.55
CA PRO A 120 -11.51 -22.49 -1.14
C PRO A 120 -11.51 -21.15 -0.39
N ASP A 121 -12.30 -21.07 0.69
CA ASP A 121 -12.24 -19.94 1.61
C ASP A 121 -10.89 -19.90 2.30
N ARG A 122 -10.14 -18.85 2.05
CA ARG A 122 -8.78 -18.63 2.58
C ARG A 122 -8.53 -17.17 2.92
N LYS A 123 -7.44 -16.92 3.63
CA LYS A 123 -6.99 -15.57 3.94
C LYS A 123 -6.10 -15.04 2.82
N TYR A 124 -6.24 -13.75 2.55
CA TYR A 124 -5.42 -13.03 1.59
C TYR A 124 -4.70 -11.88 2.30
N TYR A 125 -3.42 -11.71 2.01
CA TYR A 125 -2.57 -10.68 2.58
C TYR A 125 -1.92 -9.84 1.48
N ASP A 126 -1.85 -8.54 1.70
CA ASP A 126 -1.37 -7.56 0.72
C ASP A 126 -0.16 -6.80 1.26
N THR A 127 1.01 -7.10 0.73
CA THR A 127 2.26 -6.47 1.15
C THR A 127 2.36 -5.00 0.73
N LEU A 128 1.69 -4.58 -0.35
CA LEU A 128 1.63 -3.18 -0.77
C LEU A 128 0.91 -2.32 0.28
N THR A 129 -0.25 -2.78 0.76
CA THR A 129 -1.01 -2.06 1.79
C THR A 129 -0.27 -2.06 3.13
N LEU A 130 0.38 -3.18 3.51
CA LEU A 130 1.20 -3.23 4.72
C LEU A 130 2.39 -2.26 4.63
N SER A 131 3.13 -2.27 3.52
CA SER A 131 4.28 -1.39 3.35
C SER A 131 3.88 0.09 3.35
N ARG A 132 2.77 0.46 2.72
CA ARG A 132 2.24 1.84 2.78
C ARG A 132 1.93 2.29 4.20
N GLY A 133 1.40 1.41 5.03
CA GLY A 133 1.08 1.72 6.43
C GLY A 133 2.30 1.74 7.35
N MET A 134 3.23 0.80 7.15
CA MET A 134 4.36 0.59 8.07
C MET A 134 5.62 1.35 7.64
N LEU A 135 5.83 1.52 6.34
CA LEU A 135 6.95 2.25 5.73
C LEU A 135 6.49 3.59 5.15
N PHE A 136 5.54 4.27 5.79
CA PHE A 136 4.90 5.50 5.32
C PHE A 136 5.89 6.61 4.93
N PHE A 137 7.12 6.56 5.45
CA PHE A 137 8.20 7.51 5.17
C PHE A 137 8.98 7.20 3.88
N GLN A 138 8.71 6.06 3.23
CA GLN A 138 9.35 5.72 1.96
C GLN A 138 8.65 6.42 0.79
N PRO A 139 9.43 6.94 -0.19
CA PRO A 139 8.85 7.66 -1.33
C PRO A 139 8.10 6.75 -2.30
N ALA A 140 8.40 5.46 -2.30
CA ALA A 140 7.77 4.46 -3.16
C ALA A 140 7.51 3.16 -2.41
N HIS A 141 6.44 2.46 -2.81
CA HIS A 141 6.02 1.20 -2.20
C HIS A 141 5.77 0.12 -3.25
N ASN A 142 6.24 0.28 -4.49
CA ASN A 142 6.27 -0.82 -5.44
C ASN A 142 7.24 -1.91 -4.95
N LEU A 143 7.09 -3.12 -5.46
CA LEU A 143 7.82 -4.29 -4.97
C LEU A 143 9.34 -4.06 -4.96
N SER A 144 9.90 -3.49 -6.04
CA SER A 144 11.33 -3.19 -6.14
C SER A 144 11.80 -2.23 -5.04
N ALA A 145 11.10 -1.12 -4.82
CA ALA A 145 11.47 -0.14 -3.79
C ALA A 145 11.41 -0.72 -2.37
N VAL A 146 10.45 -1.61 -2.11
CA VAL A 146 10.35 -2.29 -0.80
C VAL A 146 11.40 -3.39 -0.67
N SER A 147 11.73 -4.11 -1.75
CA SER A 147 12.84 -5.07 -1.79
C SER A 147 14.17 -4.40 -1.50
N ASP A 148 14.45 -3.26 -2.14
CA ASP A 148 15.65 -2.45 -1.89
C ASP A 148 15.74 -1.99 -0.45
N TYR A 149 14.61 -1.55 0.14
CA TYR A 149 14.56 -1.13 1.54
C TYR A 149 14.98 -2.26 2.50
N PHE A 150 14.53 -3.49 2.26
CA PHE A 150 14.91 -4.65 3.05
C PHE A 150 16.21 -5.31 2.60
N SER A 151 16.92 -4.73 1.62
CA SER A 151 18.17 -5.25 1.05
C SER A 151 18.02 -6.68 0.49
N LEU A 152 16.87 -6.97 -0.10
CA LEU A 152 16.62 -8.22 -0.80
C LEU A 152 17.23 -8.17 -2.20
N SER A 153 17.55 -9.34 -2.77
CA SER A 153 18.13 -9.40 -4.11
C SER A 153 17.12 -8.92 -5.15
N THR A 154 17.53 -8.00 -6.01
CA THR A 154 16.78 -7.55 -7.17
C THR A 154 17.34 -8.13 -8.48
N GLU A 155 18.27 -9.09 -8.41
CA GLU A 155 18.71 -9.83 -9.58
C GLU A 155 17.53 -10.62 -10.17
N GLY A 156 17.18 -10.32 -11.42
CA GLY A 156 16.02 -10.91 -12.08
C GLY A 156 14.69 -10.16 -11.80
N ALA A 157 14.73 -8.95 -11.30
CA ALA A 157 13.54 -8.08 -11.22
C ALA A 157 12.78 -8.05 -12.56
N HIS A 158 11.46 -8.07 -12.50
CA HIS A 158 10.53 -8.26 -13.63
C HIS A 158 10.44 -9.69 -14.18
N ARG A 159 10.80 -10.67 -13.35
CA ARG A 159 10.46 -12.08 -13.55
C ARG A 159 9.60 -12.51 -12.37
N ALA A 160 8.42 -13.02 -12.66
CA ALA A 160 7.41 -13.37 -11.65
C ALA A 160 7.99 -14.23 -10.51
N GLU A 161 8.94 -15.13 -10.76
CA GLU A 161 9.53 -15.96 -9.71
C GLU A 161 10.32 -15.15 -8.67
N SER A 162 11.21 -14.24 -9.11
CA SER A 162 12.02 -13.44 -8.17
C SER A 162 11.15 -12.41 -7.43
N ASP A 163 10.17 -11.86 -8.11
CA ASP A 163 9.22 -10.91 -7.54
C ASP A 163 8.32 -11.60 -6.52
N THR A 164 7.87 -12.82 -6.79
CA THR A 164 7.12 -13.66 -5.84
C THR A 164 7.95 -14.01 -4.59
N GLU A 165 9.22 -14.38 -4.74
CA GLU A 165 10.09 -14.67 -3.60
C GLU A 165 10.31 -13.42 -2.74
N ASN A 166 10.59 -12.28 -3.35
CA ASN A 166 10.71 -11.01 -2.65
C ASN A 166 9.42 -10.61 -1.94
N CYS A 167 8.26 -10.80 -2.57
CA CYS A 167 6.96 -10.55 -1.95
C CYS A 167 6.78 -11.37 -0.67
N GLY A 168 7.11 -12.66 -0.69
CA GLY A 168 7.04 -13.53 0.48
C GLY A 168 8.00 -13.12 1.59
N GLN A 169 9.25 -12.77 1.24
CA GLN A 169 10.24 -12.29 2.21
C GLN A 169 9.84 -10.95 2.83
N ILE A 170 9.35 -9.99 2.02
CA ILE A 170 8.79 -8.71 2.50
C ILE A 170 7.65 -8.96 3.48
N PHE A 171 6.76 -9.89 3.20
CA PHE A 171 5.66 -10.22 4.11
C PHE A 171 6.17 -10.68 5.48
N VAL A 172 7.19 -11.54 5.51
CA VAL A 172 7.82 -12.01 6.75
C VAL A 172 8.45 -10.85 7.53
N GLU A 173 9.21 -9.97 6.86
CA GLU A 173 9.83 -8.80 7.48
C GLU A 173 8.79 -7.82 8.05
N LEU A 174 7.69 -7.61 7.34
CA LEU A 174 6.57 -6.76 7.80
C LEU A 174 5.82 -7.38 8.99
N ILE A 175 5.68 -8.71 9.06
CA ILE A 175 5.13 -9.42 10.22
C ILE A 175 6.04 -9.23 11.44
N GLU A 176 7.35 -9.39 11.28
CA GLU A 176 8.31 -9.19 12.37
C GLU A 176 8.23 -7.75 12.91
N GLU A 177 8.16 -6.76 12.02
CA GLU A 177 7.98 -5.36 12.42
C GLU A 177 6.66 -5.14 13.16
N ALA A 178 5.53 -5.62 12.60
CA ALA A 178 4.21 -5.48 13.21
C ALA A 178 4.17 -6.11 14.61
N SER A 179 4.91 -7.19 14.84
CA SER A 179 5.02 -7.87 16.12
C SER A 179 5.75 -7.04 17.19
N SER A 180 6.51 -6.02 16.80
CA SER A 180 7.17 -5.07 17.70
C SER A 180 6.23 -4.00 18.26
N TYR A 181 5.03 -3.87 17.69
CA TYR A 181 4.08 -2.84 18.07
C TYR A 181 3.42 -3.14 19.42
N SER A 182 3.07 -2.08 20.16
CA SER A 182 2.37 -2.22 21.43
C SER A 182 0.93 -2.75 21.23
N LEU A 183 0.40 -3.45 22.25
CA LEU A 183 -0.99 -3.90 22.23
C LEU A 183 -1.98 -2.73 22.02
N ASP A 184 -1.71 -1.55 22.58
CA ASP A 184 -2.52 -0.36 22.39
C ASP A 184 -2.57 0.04 20.91
N LEU A 185 -1.41 0.12 20.24
CA LEU A 185 -1.35 0.45 18.80
C LEU A 185 -2.07 -0.60 17.95
N ILE A 186 -1.81 -1.90 18.19
CA ILE A 186 -2.47 -2.98 17.46
C ILE A 186 -3.99 -2.95 17.69
N SER A 187 -4.45 -2.70 18.93
CA SER A 187 -5.87 -2.60 19.24
C SER A 187 -6.56 -1.44 18.50
N ARG A 188 -5.89 -0.31 18.38
CA ARG A 188 -6.39 0.83 17.58
C ARG A 188 -6.45 0.50 16.09
N ILE A 189 -5.44 -0.17 15.55
CA ILE A 189 -5.45 -0.64 14.15
C ILE A 189 -6.64 -1.60 13.93
N VAL A 190 -6.84 -2.58 14.81
CA VAL A 190 -7.97 -3.52 14.72
C VAL A 190 -9.30 -2.77 14.79
N ALA A 191 -9.45 -1.80 15.70
CA ALA A 191 -10.66 -0.99 15.81
C ALA A 191 -10.97 -0.21 14.54
N LEU A 192 -9.95 0.39 13.92
CA LEU A 192 -10.07 1.11 12.65
C LEU A 192 -10.45 0.18 11.48
N LEU A 193 -9.87 -1.02 11.42
CA LEU A 193 -10.14 -1.99 10.35
C LEU A 193 -11.45 -2.75 10.53
N LYS A 194 -12.03 -2.75 11.75
CA LYS A 194 -13.20 -3.55 12.09
C LYS A 194 -14.39 -3.41 11.13
N PRO A 195 -14.82 -2.19 10.71
CA PRO A 195 -15.98 -2.01 9.85
C PRO A 195 -15.73 -2.39 8.38
N PHE A 196 -14.47 -2.64 7.99
CA PHE A 196 -14.11 -2.84 6.59
C PHE A 196 -13.78 -4.30 6.28
N LYS A 197 -14.07 -4.72 5.04
CA LYS A 197 -13.58 -5.98 4.47
C LYS A 197 -12.28 -5.66 3.73
N VAL A 198 -11.17 -5.80 4.41
CA VAL A 198 -9.84 -5.51 3.85
C VAL A 198 -8.89 -6.67 4.12
N HIS A 199 -7.95 -6.87 3.21
CA HIS A 199 -6.82 -7.77 3.40
C HIS A 199 -6.03 -7.35 4.66
N ASN A 200 -5.18 -8.19 5.19
CA ASN A 200 -4.34 -7.91 6.37
C ASN A 200 -5.09 -7.72 7.72
N LYS A 201 -6.41 -7.58 7.74
CA LYS A 201 -7.17 -7.41 8.99
C LYS A 201 -6.92 -8.56 9.97
N GLU A 202 -6.90 -9.79 9.46
CA GLU A 202 -6.68 -10.98 10.27
C GLU A 202 -5.28 -11.02 10.90
N LEU A 203 -4.26 -10.49 10.22
CA LEU A 203 -2.91 -10.36 10.78
C LEU A 203 -2.94 -9.56 12.10
N PHE A 204 -3.57 -8.39 12.10
CA PHE A 204 -3.65 -7.53 13.27
C PHE A 204 -4.55 -8.10 14.36
N ILE A 205 -5.62 -8.81 14.01
CA ILE A 205 -6.46 -9.54 14.98
C ILE A 205 -5.65 -10.64 15.67
N ASN A 206 -4.90 -11.43 14.91
CA ASN A 206 -4.07 -12.51 15.46
C ASN A 206 -2.94 -11.95 16.32
N LEU A 207 -2.32 -10.83 15.92
CA LEU A 207 -1.34 -10.12 16.74
C LEU A 207 -1.94 -9.63 18.05
N ALA A 208 -3.13 -9.01 18.04
CA ALA A 208 -3.81 -8.56 19.25
C ALA A 208 -4.10 -9.73 20.20
N ASN A 209 -4.56 -10.86 19.67
CA ASN A 209 -4.85 -12.07 20.46
C ASN A 209 -3.56 -12.64 21.07
N ALA A 210 -2.48 -12.74 20.29
CA ALA A 210 -1.18 -13.21 20.76
C ALA A 210 -0.63 -12.33 21.89
N LEU A 211 -0.67 -11.00 21.71
CA LEU A 211 -0.22 -10.04 22.71
C LEU A 211 -1.05 -10.09 24.01
N THR A 212 -2.35 -10.37 23.90
CA THR A 212 -3.24 -10.48 25.06
C THR A 212 -2.97 -11.77 25.85
N GLN A 213 -2.66 -12.88 25.17
CA GLN A 213 -2.46 -14.19 25.82
C GLN A 213 -1.10 -14.32 26.52
N THR A 214 -0.07 -13.70 25.98
CA THR A 214 1.30 -13.86 26.48
C THR A 214 1.73 -12.86 27.54
N GLY A 215 0.94 -11.80 27.77
CA GLY A 215 1.21 -10.75 28.78
C GLY A 215 2.49 -9.96 28.56
N ASP A 216 3.44 -10.48 27.80
CA ASP A 216 4.78 -9.93 27.62
C ASP A 216 5.43 -10.40 26.30
N LEU A 217 4.88 -10.04 25.16
CA LEU A 217 5.65 -10.12 23.92
C LEU A 217 6.80 -9.09 23.89
N LYS A 218 6.72 -8.05 24.73
CA LYS A 218 7.76 -7.01 24.83
C LYS A 218 9.16 -7.52 25.14
N ASN A 219 9.30 -8.66 25.82
CA ASN A 219 10.60 -9.24 26.15
C ASN A 219 11.11 -10.26 25.13
N ALA A 220 10.35 -10.56 24.08
CA ALA A 220 10.69 -11.60 23.12
C ALA A 220 10.93 -11.07 21.70
N LEU A 221 10.55 -9.82 21.42
CA LEU A 221 10.61 -9.27 20.08
C LEU A 221 11.86 -8.42 19.90
N THR A 222 12.57 -8.73 18.85
CA THR A 222 13.67 -7.95 18.29
C THR A 222 13.31 -6.45 18.25
N GLU A 223 14.29 -5.60 18.54
CA GLU A 223 14.17 -4.17 18.27
C GLU A 223 13.71 -3.98 16.81
N SER A 224 12.82 -3.01 16.58
CA SER A 224 12.32 -2.69 15.24
C SER A 224 13.48 -2.58 14.26
N LYS A 225 13.46 -3.37 13.20
CA LYS A 225 14.43 -3.30 12.10
C LYS A 225 14.17 -2.08 11.20
N ILE A 226 12.97 -1.50 11.30
CA ILE A 226 12.59 -0.33 10.50
C ILE A 226 13.29 0.89 11.07
N GLN A 227 14.30 1.36 10.37
CA GLN A 227 14.96 2.63 10.68
C GLN A 227 14.02 3.76 10.29
N LYS A 228 13.13 4.13 11.20
CA LYS A 228 12.33 5.36 11.04
C LYS A 228 13.30 6.55 11.02
N PRO A 229 13.15 7.48 10.08
CA PRO A 229 13.97 8.68 10.11
C PRO A 229 13.80 9.36 11.46
N THR A 230 14.88 9.48 12.21
CA THR A 230 14.94 10.12 13.54
C THR A 230 14.63 11.62 13.45
N ASN A 231 14.68 12.17 12.25
CA ASN A 231 14.26 13.51 11.91
C ASN A 231 13.41 13.40 10.64
N ILE A 232 12.10 13.38 10.77
CA ILE A 232 11.28 14.01 9.76
C ILE A 232 11.76 15.46 9.86
N ASN A 233 12.62 15.89 8.93
CA ASN A 233 12.90 17.29 8.74
C ASN A 233 11.57 17.91 8.27
N VAL A 234 10.71 18.20 9.22
CA VAL A 234 9.77 19.29 9.05
C VAL A 234 10.73 20.45 8.81
N PHE A 235 10.77 20.97 7.60
CA PHE A 235 11.48 22.22 7.31
C PHE A 235 10.87 23.32 8.16
N ILE A 236 11.28 23.38 9.43
CA ILE A 236 11.01 24.51 10.29
C ILE A 236 12.03 25.54 9.82
N HIS A 237 11.65 26.31 8.82
CA HIS A 237 12.38 27.54 8.53
C HIS A 237 12.46 28.33 9.83
N GLU A 238 13.70 28.61 10.28
CA GLU A 238 13.97 29.59 11.31
C GLU A 238 13.51 30.96 10.78
N GLY A 239 12.33 31.34 11.11
CA GLY A 239 11.65 32.51 10.61
C GLY A 239 10.15 32.32 10.63
N LYS A 240 9.64 31.82 11.76
CA LYS A 240 8.20 31.67 11.99
C LYS A 240 7.50 33.01 11.84
N LYS A 241 7.01 33.31 10.63
CA LYS A 241 5.91 34.23 10.53
C LYS A 241 4.72 33.49 11.11
N ASP A 242 4.22 33.96 12.27
CA ASP A 242 3.05 33.42 12.91
C ASP A 242 1.85 33.60 11.98
N ILE A 243 1.35 32.49 11.43
CA ILE A 243 0.17 32.47 10.55
C ILE A 243 -1.12 32.24 11.32
N SER A 244 -1.06 31.99 12.64
CA SER A 244 -2.21 31.64 13.46
C SER A 244 -3.30 32.72 13.44
N ASN A 245 -2.92 33.99 13.31
CA ASN A 245 -3.81 35.14 13.27
C ASN A 245 -4.15 35.65 11.86
N ARG A 246 -3.69 34.94 10.80
CA ARG A 246 -3.94 35.35 9.41
C ARG A 246 -5.27 34.77 8.92
N ASN A 247 -5.98 35.57 8.12
CA ASN A 247 -7.15 35.08 7.38
C ASN A 247 -6.79 34.76 5.91
N SER A 248 -7.69 34.08 5.22
CA SER A 248 -7.46 33.63 3.84
C SER A 248 -7.24 34.79 2.86
N THR A 249 -7.89 35.93 3.06
CA THR A 249 -7.71 37.11 2.21
C THR A 249 -6.34 37.77 2.40
N GLU A 250 -5.83 37.80 3.63
CA GLU A 250 -4.47 38.30 3.90
C GLU A 250 -3.36 37.42 3.33
N VAL A 251 -3.65 36.18 3.04
CA VAL A 251 -2.69 35.23 2.45
C VAL A 251 -2.82 35.21 0.93
N PHE A 252 -4.03 35.10 0.39
CA PHE A 252 -4.33 34.85 -1.02
C PHE A 252 -4.87 36.10 -1.77
N GLY A 253 -5.14 37.18 -1.11
CA GLY A 253 -5.63 38.39 -1.77
C GLY A 253 -4.51 39.28 -2.37
N PRO A 254 -4.90 40.34 -3.10
CA PRO A 254 -3.96 41.35 -3.59
C PRO A 254 -3.14 41.93 -2.45
N ASP A 255 -1.85 42.15 -2.68
CA ASP A 255 -0.89 42.54 -1.65
C ASP A 255 -0.77 41.58 -0.46
N GLY A 256 -1.28 40.38 -0.60
CA GLY A 256 -1.25 39.32 0.42
C GLY A 256 0.14 38.67 0.57
N ASN A 257 0.26 37.77 1.52
CA ASN A 257 1.53 37.10 1.82
C ASN A 257 2.13 36.33 0.63
N LEU A 258 1.27 35.69 -0.19
CA LEU A 258 1.73 34.95 -1.37
C LEU A 258 2.16 35.91 -2.49
N ASP A 259 1.41 36.98 -2.72
CA ASP A 259 1.73 38.00 -3.71
C ASP A 259 3.10 38.68 -3.39
N GLN A 260 3.33 38.98 -2.12
CA GLN A 260 4.60 39.54 -1.67
C GLN A 260 5.79 38.56 -1.68
N SER A 261 5.53 37.26 -1.65
CA SER A 261 6.57 36.24 -1.47
C SER A 261 6.87 35.42 -2.73
N TYR A 262 6.00 35.47 -3.72
CA TYR A 262 6.10 34.64 -4.92
C TYR A 262 5.87 35.49 -6.18
N GLU A 263 6.95 35.76 -6.91
CA GLU A 263 7.00 36.67 -8.05
C GLU A 263 6.05 36.31 -9.20
N ALA A 264 5.70 35.03 -9.33
CA ALA A 264 4.75 34.49 -10.33
C ALA A 264 3.33 34.29 -9.77
N TYR A 265 3.01 34.91 -8.63
CA TYR A 265 1.67 34.78 -8.04
C TYR A 265 0.65 35.56 -8.88
N GLU A 266 -0.46 34.90 -9.18
CA GLU A 266 -1.64 35.49 -9.80
C GLU A 266 -2.77 35.57 -8.78
N ASP A 267 -3.34 36.74 -8.60
CA ASP A 267 -4.52 36.90 -7.74
C ASP A 267 -5.69 36.08 -8.29
N ARG A 268 -6.21 35.21 -7.44
CA ARG A 268 -7.35 34.31 -7.75
C ARG A 268 -8.40 34.44 -6.64
N PRO A 269 -9.36 35.36 -6.76
CA PRO A 269 -10.34 35.63 -5.71
C PRO A 269 -11.06 34.39 -5.18
N ASN A 270 -11.32 33.41 -6.06
CA ASN A 270 -11.94 32.14 -5.70
C ASN A 270 -11.01 31.24 -4.86
N GLN A 271 -9.69 31.45 -4.89
CA GLN A 271 -8.75 30.71 -4.04
C GLN A 271 -8.88 31.15 -2.57
N ALA A 272 -8.96 32.44 -2.32
CA ALA A 272 -9.20 32.99 -0.99
C ALA A 272 -10.56 32.54 -0.43
N TYR A 273 -11.60 32.56 -1.27
CA TYR A 273 -12.92 32.10 -0.91
C TYR A 273 -12.94 30.59 -0.55
N PHE A 274 -12.30 29.76 -1.38
CA PHE A 274 -12.19 28.33 -1.13
C PHE A 274 -11.41 28.04 0.17
N SER A 275 -10.33 28.79 0.41
CA SER A 275 -9.55 28.65 1.65
C SER A 275 -10.38 29.05 2.89
N GLN A 276 -11.17 30.11 2.81
CA GLN A 276 -12.05 30.52 3.91
C GLN A 276 -13.12 29.48 4.17
N PHE A 277 -13.71 28.89 3.13
CA PHE A 277 -14.68 27.80 3.26
C PHE A 277 -14.09 26.61 4.04
N VAL A 278 -12.83 26.23 3.74
CA VAL A 278 -12.15 25.15 4.47
C VAL A 278 -11.89 25.53 5.93
N ASP A 279 -11.47 26.78 6.20
CA ASP A 279 -11.25 27.29 7.56
C ASP A 279 -12.55 27.22 8.40
N ASP A 280 -13.68 27.64 7.82
CA ASP A 280 -15.00 27.61 8.44
C ASP A 280 -15.43 26.18 8.80
N ILE A 281 -15.15 25.20 7.93
CA ILE A 281 -15.46 23.79 8.20
C ILE A 281 -14.59 23.22 9.31
N LEU A 282 -13.29 23.48 9.28
CA LEU A 282 -12.36 22.98 10.31
C LEU A 282 -12.69 23.54 11.71
N THR A 283 -13.15 24.78 11.77
CA THR A 283 -13.49 25.45 13.04
C THR A 283 -14.92 25.17 13.51
N SER A 284 -15.75 24.52 12.68
CA SER A 284 -17.14 24.18 13.03
C SER A 284 -17.21 22.81 13.70
N PRO A 285 -17.80 22.67 14.90
CA PRO A 285 -17.95 21.37 15.55
C PRO A 285 -18.72 20.37 14.68
N GLY A 286 -18.07 19.26 14.29
CA GLY A 286 -18.66 18.24 13.42
C GLY A 286 -18.97 18.71 12.00
N GLY A 287 -18.31 19.77 11.53
CA GLY A 287 -18.52 20.35 10.21
C GLY A 287 -18.20 19.37 9.08
N ILE A 288 -19.10 19.25 8.11
CA ILE A 288 -18.91 18.52 6.85
C ILE A 288 -19.10 19.51 5.71
N GLY A 289 -18.08 19.63 4.85
CA GLY A 289 -18.14 20.51 3.67
C GLY A 289 -17.84 19.73 2.39
N ILE A 290 -18.60 20.03 1.34
CA ILE A 290 -18.36 19.54 -0.01
C ILE A 290 -18.19 20.75 -0.90
N ALA A 291 -17.05 20.83 -1.60
CA ALA A 291 -16.76 21.94 -2.50
C ALA A 291 -16.17 21.40 -3.81
N GLU A 292 -16.65 21.94 -4.92
CA GLU A 292 -16.10 21.72 -6.26
C GLU A 292 -15.35 22.97 -6.70
N ALA A 293 -14.15 22.78 -7.20
CA ALA A 293 -13.33 23.87 -7.71
C ALA A 293 -12.61 23.45 -9.00
N GLY A 294 -12.60 24.32 -10.01
CA GLY A 294 -11.98 24.08 -11.30
C GLY A 294 -10.46 23.83 -11.20
N THR A 295 -9.89 23.26 -12.27
CA THR A 295 -8.43 23.14 -12.44
C THR A 295 -7.77 24.52 -12.46
N GLY A 296 -6.53 24.62 -11.93
CA GLY A 296 -5.79 25.89 -11.93
C GLY A 296 -6.15 26.86 -10.79
N LEU A 297 -7.12 26.55 -9.94
CA LEU A 297 -7.49 27.42 -8.81
C LEU A 297 -6.38 27.55 -7.73
N GLY A 298 -5.40 26.65 -7.71
CA GLY A 298 -4.43 26.58 -6.61
C GLY A 298 -5.00 25.91 -5.36
N LYS A 299 -5.88 24.90 -5.53
CA LYS A 299 -6.59 24.21 -4.46
C LYS A 299 -5.68 23.71 -3.34
N SER A 300 -4.50 23.16 -3.69
CA SER A 300 -3.58 22.60 -2.68
C SER A 300 -3.18 23.63 -1.64
N MET A 301 -2.74 24.81 -2.07
CA MET A 301 -2.42 25.90 -1.15
C MET A 301 -3.65 26.37 -0.35
N ALA A 302 -4.81 26.43 -1.03
CA ALA A 302 -6.03 26.94 -0.43
C ALA A 302 -6.59 26.08 0.70
N TYR A 303 -6.41 24.75 0.69
CA TYR A 303 -6.79 23.90 1.80
C TYR A 303 -5.64 23.64 2.80
N LEU A 304 -4.38 23.70 2.38
CA LEU A 304 -3.25 23.50 3.28
C LEU A 304 -3.08 24.67 4.27
N PHE A 305 -3.30 25.89 3.84
CA PHE A 305 -3.18 27.05 4.72
C PHE A 305 -4.10 26.94 5.96
N PRO A 306 -5.44 26.76 5.83
CA PRO A 306 -6.30 26.61 6.99
C PRO A 306 -6.02 25.33 7.80
N ALA A 307 -5.59 24.24 7.16
CA ALA A 307 -5.20 23.02 7.84
C ALA A 307 -3.98 23.24 8.77
N ILE A 308 -2.94 23.92 8.27
CA ILE A 308 -1.75 24.26 9.07
C ILE A 308 -2.13 25.23 10.20
N LYS A 309 -2.92 26.26 9.88
CA LYS A 309 -3.42 27.24 10.86
C LYS A 309 -4.19 26.54 11.98
N TYR A 310 -5.10 25.63 11.64
CA TYR A 310 -5.87 24.86 12.60
C TYR A 310 -4.98 24.05 13.54
N ASN A 311 -4.03 23.29 13.00
CA ASN A 311 -3.09 22.52 13.82
C ASN A 311 -2.24 23.40 14.76
N LEU A 312 -1.90 24.61 14.35
CA LEU A 312 -1.13 25.53 15.19
C LEU A 312 -1.97 26.12 16.33
N THR A 313 -3.27 26.32 16.09
CA THR A 313 -4.18 26.96 17.05
C THR A 313 -4.93 25.93 17.94
N HIS A 314 -5.01 24.66 17.51
CA HIS A 314 -5.68 23.56 18.20
C HIS A 314 -4.77 22.33 18.35
N PRO A 315 -3.65 22.43 19.07
CA PRO A 315 -2.65 21.37 19.14
C PRO A 315 -3.16 20.08 19.81
N ASP A 316 -4.22 20.18 20.61
CA ASP A 316 -4.78 19.05 21.35
C ASP A 316 -5.86 18.27 20.55
N ASP A 317 -6.36 18.81 19.44
CA ASP A 317 -7.42 18.18 18.63
C ASP A 317 -6.89 17.07 17.68
N GLY A 318 -5.60 16.85 17.65
CA GLY A 318 -4.93 15.91 16.76
C GLY A 318 -4.63 16.50 15.37
N PRO A 319 -3.97 15.73 14.50
CA PRO A 319 -3.52 16.22 13.20
C PRO A 319 -4.66 16.35 12.20
N VAL A 320 -4.62 17.39 11.37
CA VAL A 320 -5.45 17.45 10.15
C VAL A 320 -4.85 16.51 9.10
N ILE A 321 -5.69 15.62 8.55
CA ILE A 321 -5.30 14.65 7.54
C ILE A 321 -5.82 15.12 6.18
N VAL A 322 -4.91 15.23 5.22
CA VAL A 322 -5.22 15.53 3.82
C VAL A 322 -4.98 14.30 2.98
N SER A 323 -5.98 13.88 2.21
CA SER A 323 -5.89 12.73 1.30
C SER A 323 -6.03 13.19 -0.15
N CYS A 324 -5.09 12.79 -1.00
CA CYS A 324 -5.10 13.07 -2.44
C CYS A 324 -5.26 11.78 -3.24
N TYR A 325 -5.96 11.85 -4.37
CA TYR A 325 -6.23 10.68 -5.21
C TYR A 325 -4.99 10.19 -5.96
N THR A 326 -4.07 11.09 -6.35
CA THR A 326 -2.88 10.72 -7.11
C THR A 326 -1.60 11.06 -6.39
N LYS A 327 -0.57 10.22 -6.57
CA LYS A 327 0.78 10.45 -6.03
C LYS A 327 1.37 11.79 -6.52
N HIS A 328 1.14 12.15 -7.79
CA HIS A 328 1.60 13.43 -8.34
C HIS A 328 1.08 14.66 -7.58
N LEU A 329 -0.13 14.57 -6.99
CA LEU A 329 -0.67 15.63 -6.13
C LEU A 329 -0.08 15.63 -4.71
N GLN A 330 0.55 14.53 -4.29
CA GLN A 330 1.24 14.44 -3.00
C GLN A 330 2.66 15.02 -3.07
N ASP A 331 3.26 15.00 -4.26
CA ASP A 331 4.63 15.45 -4.51
C ASP A 331 4.71 16.96 -4.86
N GLN A 332 3.57 17.66 -5.00
CA GLN A 332 3.47 19.11 -5.19
C GLN A 332 3.45 19.87 -3.85
#